data_95fd76439daf865225e7f21320bab82b
#
_entry.id   95fd76439daf865225e7f21320bab82b
#
_cell.length_a   1.000
_cell.length_b   1.000
_cell.length_c   1.000
_cell.angle_alpha   90.00
_cell.angle_beta   90.00
_cell.angle_gamma   90.00
#
_symmetry.space_group_name_H-M   'P 1'
#
loop_
_entity.id
_entity.type
_entity.pdbx_description
1 polymer ?
#
loop_
_entity_poly.entity_id
_entity_poly.type
_entity_poly.pdbx_seq_one_letter_code
_entity_poly.pdbx_strand_id
1 'polypeptide(L)'
;MQDEVMTSGSAAYAYPLLIKQLLLTPFVQSQDEEIVYRDQFRMTYATLRERIARLANGLSQHGVRHGTTVAVMDWDSHRYLESYFAVPMMGAVLQTVNVRLSPAEIAYTINHAGAEVLLVHTDFLPVVESIKDKLETVRTFIWIDEPGSEVSEHSIPFATEYEAMLAASSTSYVFPDFDENTRATTFYTTGTTGLPKGVYFTHRQLVLHTITLMAALASPVSGQRFHRGDVYMPLTPMFHVHAWGMPYIATVMGVKQVYPGRYLPDRLARLVREEGVTFSHCVGTILHMLLACEEGKTTDMSKWKVIIGGGALPQGLAKAALDRGIDVFVGYGMSETCPVLSLAQLPPGAEKLDADEQLSLRCKTGRPVPLVDLRVVDDNMDELAHDGKATGEIVARAPWLTQGYLKNPEASEQLWAGGYLHTQDIASIDPTGNVQITDRLKDVIKSGGEWVSSLEVENLISRYEGVSEVAVIGIKDEKWGERPVALVVLKEGVAVTEEDIKQHVLSFSTSGKISKYAVPQTVKFVDAIAKTSVGKTNKKWLREQFA
;
A
#
# COMPACT_ATOMS: atom_id res chain seq x y z
N MET A 1 40.27 15.32 11.24
CA MET A 1 40.46 13.88 11.54
C MET A 1 40.17 13.14 10.24
N GLN A 2 41.09 12.38 9.69
CA GLN A 2 40.77 11.46 8.59
C GLN A 2 39.92 10.34 9.19
N ASP A 3 38.75 10.06 8.62
CA ASP A 3 37.91 8.95 9.03
C ASP A 3 38.71 7.64 8.81
N GLU A 4 38.98 6.91 9.87
CA GLU A 4 39.63 5.59 9.77
C GLU A 4 38.58 4.56 9.34
N VAL A 5 38.47 4.38 8.02
CA VAL A 5 37.60 3.33 7.47
C VAL A 5 38.27 1.98 7.64
N MET A 6 37.62 1.09 8.42
CA MET A 6 38.11 -0.28 8.61
C MET A 6 38.04 -1.06 7.30
N THR A 7 39.15 -1.65 6.90
CA THR A 7 39.19 -2.52 5.72
C THR A 7 38.91 -3.97 6.15
N SER A 8 38.04 -4.66 5.39
CA SER A 8 37.78 -6.07 5.61
C SER A 8 39.02 -6.91 5.27
N GLY A 9 39.25 -8.00 6.00
CA GLY A 9 40.25 -9.00 5.62
C GLY A 9 39.94 -9.60 4.25
N SER A 10 40.99 -9.98 3.49
CA SER A 10 40.84 -10.49 2.12
C SER A 10 39.95 -11.75 1.97
N ALA A 11 39.75 -12.49 3.07
CA ALA A 11 38.91 -13.69 3.13
C ALA A 11 37.47 -13.40 3.65
N ALA A 12 37.18 -12.17 4.04
CA ALA A 12 35.86 -11.83 4.58
C ALA A 12 34.85 -11.71 3.43
N TYR A 13 33.73 -12.43 3.55
CA TYR A 13 32.60 -12.28 2.63
C TYR A 13 31.90 -10.94 2.85
N ALA A 14 31.73 -10.14 1.80
CA ALA A 14 31.21 -8.79 1.90
C ALA A 14 29.72 -8.71 2.34
N TYR A 15 28.98 -9.80 2.20
CA TYR A 15 27.57 -9.96 2.58
C TYR A 15 26.66 -8.83 2.07
N PRO A 16 26.42 -8.73 0.77
CA PRO A 16 25.53 -7.71 0.22
C PRO A 16 24.09 -7.94 0.66
N LEU A 17 23.35 -6.85 0.93
CA LEU A 17 21.94 -6.90 1.33
C LEU A 17 21.05 -7.21 0.10
N LEU A 18 21.07 -8.47 -0.33
CA LEU A 18 20.26 -8.95 -1.46
C LEU A 18 18.97 -9.61 -0.96
N ILE A 19 17.90 -9.52 -1.75
CA ILE A 19 16.59 -10.13 -1.43
C ILE A 19 16.72 -11.63 -1.15
N LYS A 20 17.65 -12.34 -1.79
CA LYS A 20 17.90 -13.77 -1.51
C LYS A 20 18.25 -14.06 -0.06
N GLN A 21 18.84 -13.10 0.66
CA GLN A 21 19.18 -13.27 2.08
C GLN A 21 17.94 -13.38 2.97
N LEU A 22 16.81 -12.82 2.53
CA LEU A 22 15.53 -12.93 3.26
C LEU A 22 14.99 -14.37 3.31
N LEU A 23 15.44 -15.25 2.40
CA LEU A 23 14.99 -16.64 2.32
C LEU A 23 15.81 -17.64 3.16
N LEU A 24 16.95 -17.22 3.72
CA LEU A 24 17.84 -18.11 4.48
C LEU A 24 17.13 -18.74 5.67
N THR A 25 16.43 -17.94 6.46
CA THR A 25 15.74 -18.41 7.67
C THR A 25 14.49 -19.24 7.39
N PRO A 26 13.52 -18.76 6.59
CA PRO A 26 12.28 -19.51 6.37
C PRO A 26 12.51 -20.85 5.64
N PHE A 27 13.49 -20.92 4.74
CA PHE A 27 13.81 -22.18 4.05
C PHE A 27 14.48 -23.25 4.92
N VAL A 28 14.84 -22.91 6.14
CA VAL A 28 15.36 -23.86 7.14
C VAL A 28 14.36 -24.11 8.26
N GLN A 29 13.70 -23.03 8.75
CA GLN A 29 12.89 -23.11 9.98
C GLN A 29 11.40 -23.31 9.73
N SER A 30 10.90 -23.05 8.52
CA SER A 30 9.47 -23.02 8.19
C SER A 30 9.15 -23.81 6.92
N GLN A 31 9.90 -24.90 6.66
CA GLN A 31 9.77 -25.66 5.41
C GLN A 31 8.38 -26.20 5.17
N ASP A 32 7.66 -26.59 6.23
CA ASP A 32 6.35 -27.21 6.19
C ASP A 32 5.19 -26.22 6.32
N GLU A 33 5.48 -24.92 6.55
CA GLU A 33 4.44 -23.90 6.60
C GLU A 33 3.77 -23.71 5.25
N GLU A 34 2.47 -23.40 5.28
CA GLU A 34 1.65 -23.36 4.07
C GLU A 34 1.64 -21.98 3.40
N ILE A 35 1.59 -22.03 2.07
CA ILE A 35 1.22 -20.92 1.20
C ILE A 35 -0.02 -21.37 0.41
N VAL A 36 -1.10 -20.64 0.59
CA VAL A 36 -2.42 -20.96 0.04
C VAL A 36 -2.80 -19.94 -1.01
N TYR A 37 -3.28 -20.38 -2.16
CA TYR A 37 -3.88 -19.53 -3.17
C TYR A 37 -5.36 -19.86 -3.30
N ARG A 38 -6.20 -18.95 -2.82
CA ARG A 38 -7.66 -19.10 -2.78
C ARG A 38 -8.05 -20.39 -2.03
N ASP A 39 -8.93 -21.19 -2.60
CA ASP A 39 -9.33 -22.53 -2.21
C ASP A 39 -8.84 -23.61 -3.20
N GLN A 40 -7.87 -23.27 -4.04
CA GLN A 40 -7.50 -24.05 -5.22
C GLN A 40 -6.12 -24.68 -5.14
N PHE A 41 -5.16 -23.98 -4.54
CA PHE A 41 -3.78 -24.42 -4.55
C PHE A 41 -3.12 -24.23 -3.18
N ARG A 42 -2.37 -25.25 -2.74
CA ARG A 42 -1.57 -25.23 -1.52
C ARG A 42 -0.16 -25.71 -1.81
N MET A 43 0.80 -25.07 -1.26
CA MET A 43 2.20 -25.49 -1.26
C MET A 43 2.83 -25.16 0.08
N THR A 44 4.03 -25.70 0.30
CA THR A 44 4.86 -25.35 1.47
C THR A 44 6.00 -24.43 1.07
N TYR A 45 6.71 -23.86 2.05
CA TYR A 45 7.94 -23.09 1.79
C TYR A 45 9.04 -23.92 1.13
N ALA A 46 9.09 -25.23 1.39
CA ALA A 46 9.97 -26.13 0.64
C ALA A 46 9.63 -26.14 -0.84
N THR A 47 8.35 -26.25 -1.19
CA THR A 47 7.87 -26.16 -2.57
C THR A 47 8.10 -24.77 -3.16
N LEU A 48 7.88 -23.69 -2.40
CA LEU A 48 8.18 -22.32 -2.84
C LEU A 48 9.65 -22.18 -3.28
N ARG A 49 10.59 -22.73 -2.49
CA ARG A 49 12.02 -22.74 -2.83
C ARG A 49 12.30 -23.36 -4.19
N GLU A 50 11.69 -24.54 -4.45
CA GLU A 50 11.85 -25.22 -5.74
C GLU A 50 11.23 -24.42 -6.88
N ARG A 51 10.03 -23.85 -6.68
CA ARG A 51 9.31 -23.09 -7.69
C ARG A 51 10.04 -21.79 -8.04
N ILE A 52 10.63 -21.08 -7.05
CA ILE A 52 11.50 -19.92 -7.30
C ILE A 52 12.69 -20.31 -8.19
N ALA A 53 13.35 -21.45 -7.94
CA ALA A 53 14.45 -21.91 -8.77
C ALA A 53 13.99 -22.31 -10.19
N ARG A 54 12.86 -22.99 -10.31
CA ARG A 54 12.24 -23.33 -11.60
C ARG A 54 11.87 -22.09 -12.40
N LEU A 55 11.26 -21.09 -11.74
CA LEU A 55 10.92 -19.82 -12.40
C LEU A 55 12.17 -19.11 -12.92
N ALA A 56 13.24 -19.02 -12.11
CA ALA A 56 14.49 -18.43 -12.54
C ALA A 56 15.13 -19.18 -13.75
N ASN A 57 15.12 -20.51 -13.73
CA ASN A 57 15.59 -21.33 -14.86
C ASN A 57 14.74 -21.09 -16.11
N GLY A 58 13.42 -21.15 -16.00
CA GLY A 58 12.50 -20.93 -17.11
C GLY A 58 12.68 -19.52 -17.72
N LEU A 59 12.72 -18.50 -16.89
CA LEU A 59 12.96 -17.12 -17.33
C LEU A 59 14.32 -16.97 -18.03
N SER A 60 15.38 -17.64 -17.52
CA SER A 60 16.70 -17.63 -18.17
C SER A 60 16.65 -18.26 -19.56
N GLN A 61 15.89 -19.33 -19.77
CA GLN A 61 15.69 -19.96 -21.09
C GLN A 61 14.96 -19.02 -22.06
N HIS A 62 14.14 -18.11 -21.53
CA HIS A 62 13.45 -17.06 -22.28
C HIS A 62 14.23 -15.73 -22.36
N GLY A 63 15.54 -15.75 -22.08
CA GLY A 63 16.45 -14.62 -22.30
C GLY A 63 16.55 -13.63 -21.14
N VAL A 64 15.91 -13.89 -19.99
CA VAL A 64 16.06 -13.05 -18.80
C VAL A 64 17.46 -13.18 -18.21
N ARG A 65 18.12 -12.06 -18.02
CA ARG A 65 19.46 -11.94 -17.45
C ARG A 65 19.54 -10.72 -16.54
N HIS A 66 20.67 -10.50 -15.93
CA HIS A 66 20.94 -9.31 -15.13
C HIS A 66 20.56 -8.02 -15.89
N GLY A 67 19.75 -7.17 -15.26
CA GLY A 67 19.24 -5.91 -15.82
C GLY A 67 17.98 -6.02 -16.70
N THR A 68 17.57 -7.23 -17.13
CA THR A 68 16.31 -7.43 -17.87
C THR A 68 15.11 -7.05 -17.02
N THR A 69 14.15 -6.31 -17.55
CA THR A 69 12.89 -6.02 -16.86
C THR A 69 11.82 -7.05 -17.24
N VAL A 70 11.25 -7.69 -16.21
CA VAL A 70 10.13 -8.64 -16.32
C VAL A 70 8.89 -8.00 -15.73
N ALA A 71 7.87 -7.79 -16.53
CA ALA A 71 6.57 -7.24 -16.11
C ALA A 71 5.61 -8.37 -15.75
N VAL A 72 4.82 -8.17 -14.68
CA VAL A 72 3.82 -9.13 -14.22
C VAL A 72 2.46 -8.46 -14.13
N MET A 73 1.49 -9.03 -14.84
CA MET A 73 0.06 -8.70 -14.80
C MET A 73 -0.69 -9.87 -14.18
N ASP A 74 -0.82 -9.89 -12.87
CA ASP A 74 -1.52 -10.92 -12.11
C ASP A 74 -2.32 -10.31 -10.95
N TRP A 75 -3.23 -11.09 -10.37
CA TRP A 75 -3.85 -10.82 -9.08
C TRP A 75 -2.90 -11.24 -7.95
N ASP A 76 -3.35 -11.08 -6.70
CA ASP A 76 -2.58 -11.50 -5.53
C ASP A 76 -2.49 -13.03 -5.47
N SER A 77 -1.38 -13.58 -5.92
CA SER A 77 -1.19 -15.02 -6.12
C SER A 77 0.16 -15.53 -5.61
N HIS A 78 0.28 -16.84 -5.48
CA HIS A 78 1.55 -17.51 -5.21
C HIS A 78 2.56 -17.29 -6.35
N ARG A 79 2.11 -17.17 -7.60
CA ARG A 79 2.95 -16.89 -8.78
C ARG A 79 3.55 -15.49 -8.70
N TYR A 80 2.77 -14.54 -8.16
CA TYR A 80 3.29 -13.21 -7.88
C TYR A 80 4.35 -13.22 -6.79
N LEU A 81 4.13 -14.00 -5.71
CA LEU A 81 5.13 -14.18 -4.65
C LEU A 81 6.43 -14.80 -5.19
N GLU A 82 6.33 -15.83 -6.03
CA GLU A 82 7.47 -16.43 -6.69
C GLU A 82 8.25 -15.41 -7.52
N SER A 83 7.54 -14.54 -8.25
CA SER A 83 8.14 -13.47 -9.06
C SER A 83 8.83 -12.40 -8.20
N TYR A 84 8.32 -12.10 -6.98
CA TYR A 84 8.94 -11.17 -6.03
C TYR A 84 10.34 -11.59 -5.62
N PHE A 85 10.59 -12.90 -5.62
CA PHE A 85 11.91 -13.45 -5.29
C PHE A 85 12.71 -13.80 -6.54
N ALA A 86 12.18 -14.63 -7.42
CA ALA A 86 12.95 -15.18 -8.55
C ALA A 86 13.53 -14.07 -9.43
N VAL A 87 12.72 -13.11 -9.86
CA VAL A 87 13.16 -12.07 -10.80
C VAL A 87 14.28 -11.20 -10.21
N PRO A 88 14.10 -10.56 -9.04
CA PRO A 88 15.18 -9.74 -8.48
C PRO A 88 16.41 -10.55 -8.10
N MET A 89 16.26 -11.79 -7.61
CA MET A 89 17.39 -12.64 -7.21
C MET A 89 18.30 -13.04 -8.39
N MET A 90 17.78 -12.99 -9.63
CA MET A 90 18.58 -13.14 -10.86
C MET A 90 19.38 -11.86 -11.21
N GLY A 91 19.17 -10.75 -10.48
CA GLY A 91 19.65 -9.42 -10.84
C GLY A 91 18.79 -8.74 -11.92
N ALA A 92 17.64 -9.31 -12.25
CA ALA A 92 16.65 -8.73 -13.15
C ALA A 92 15.72 -7.76 -12.37
N VAL A 93 14.92 -6.98 -13.07
CA VAL A 93 14.02 -5.99 -12.48
C VAL A 93 12.58 -6.49 -12.58
N LEU A 94 11.90 -6.62 -11.45
CA LEU A 94 10.47 -6.91 -11.43
C LEU A 94 9.69 -5.63 -11.65
N GLN A 95 8.91 -5.55 -12.72
CA GLN A 95 7.87 -4.53 -12.87
C GLN A 95 6.53 -5.09 -12.44
N THR A 96 5.95 -4.53 -11.37
CA THR A 96 4.59 -4.87 -10.97
C THR A 96 3.61 -3.95 -11.70
N VAL A 97 2.82 -4.51 -12.63
CA VAL A 97 1.92 -3.72 -13.48
C VAL A 97 0.60 -3.46 -12.77
N ASN A 98 0.22 -2.19 -12.65
CA ASN A 98 -1.10 -1.84 -12.14
C ASN A 98 -2.19 -2.17 -13.18
N VAL A 99 -2.80 -3.32 -13.05
CA VAL A 99 -3.83 -3.86 -13.94
C VAL A 99 -5.16 -3.09 -13.96
N ARG A 100 -5.29 -2.08 -13.10
CA ARG A 100 -6.48 -1.22 -13.00
C ARG A 100 -6.32 0.11 -13.73
N LEU A 101 -5.19 0.34 -14.36
CA LEU A 101 -4.96 1.49 -15.26
C LEU A 101 -5.70 1.28 -16.58
N SER A 102 -5.88 2.35 -17.35
CA SER A 102 -6.38 2.24 -18.71
C SER A 102 -5.40 1.45 -19.60
N PRO A 103 -5.87 0.80 -20.68
CA PRO A 103 -4.98 0.07 -21.59
C PRO A 103 -3.82 0.93 -22.13
N ALA A 104 -4.08 2.21 -22.42
CA ALA A 104 -3.05 3.14 -22.88
C ALA A 104 -1.98 3.42 -21.83
N GLU A 105 -2.37 3.61 -20.56
CA GLU A 105 -1.44 3.80 -19.45
C GLU A 105 -0.66 2.52 -19.15
N ILE A 106 -1.28 1.34 -19.26
CA ILE A 106 -0.59 0.05 -19.10
C ILE A 106 0.51 -0.07 -20.17
N ALA A 107 0.19 0.18 -21.44
CA ALA A 107 1.20 0.15 -22.53
C ALA A 107 2.33 1.15 -22.27
N TYR A 108 1.98 2.38 -21.86
CA TYR A 108 2.97 3.39 -21.48
C TYR A 108 3.90 2.89 -20.37
N THR A 109 3.36 2.34 -19.27
CA THR A 109 4.17 1.93 -18.11
C THR A 109 5.12 0.77 -18.46
N ILE A 110 4.67 -0.19 -19.28
CA ILE A 110 5.47 -1.33 -19.74
C ILE A 110 6.63 -0.85 -20.63
N ASN A 111 6.35 -0.01 -21.63
CA ASN A 111 7.36 0.54 -22.51
C ASN A 111 8.35 1.46 -21.78
N HIS A 112 7.85 2.33 -20.90
CA HIS A 112 8.68 3.24 -20.12
C HIS A 112 9.63 2.49 -19.17
N ALA A 113 9.19 1.40 -18.55
CA ALA A 113 10.02 0.53 -17.74
C ALA A 113 11.05 -0.26 -18.57
N GLY A 114 10.80 -0.41 -19.86
CA GLY A 114 11.62 -1.22 -20.77
C GLY A 114 11.45 -2.71 -20.53
N ALA A 115 10.21 -3.16 -20.24
CA ALA A 115 9.97 -4.58 -20.01
C ALA A 115 10.17 -5.40 -21.28
N GLU A 116 10.99 -6.45 -21.19
CA GLU A 116 11.29 -7.36 -22.29
C GLU A 116 10.45 -8.65 -22.24
N VAL A 117 10.02 -9.03 -21.03
CA VAL A 117 9.17 -10.20 -20.78
C VAL A 117 7.92 -9.75 -20.04
N LEU A 118 6.76 -10.26 -20.46
CA LEU A 118 5.47 -9.98 -19.85
C LEU A 118 4.76 -11.29 -19.45
N LEU A 119 4.54 -11.46 -18.15
CA LEU A 119 3.71 -12.53 -17.59
C LEU A 119 2.27 -12.02 -17.51
N VAL A 120 1.31 -12.76 -18.07
CA VAL A 120 -0.08 -12.31 -18.23
C VAL A 120 -1.05 -13.36 -17.69
N HIS A 121 -1.78 -12.99 -16.63
CA HIS A 121 -2.89 -13.80 -16.12
C HIS A 121 -4.09 -13.79 -17.10
N THR A 122 -4.81 -14.89 -17.17
CA THR A 122 -5.97 -15.11 -18.06
C THR A 122 -6.96 -13.94 -18.06
N ASP A 123 -7.29 -13.37 -16.90
CA ASP A 123 -8.23 -12.23 -16.80
C ASP A 123 -7.79 -10.97 -17.55
N PHE A 124 -6.49 -10.85 -17.88
CA PHE A 124 -5.94 -9.67 -18.55
C PHE A 124 -5.65 -9.88 -20.04
N LEU A 125 -5.99 -11.05 -20.58
CA LEU A 125 -5.86 -11.32 -22.02
C LEU A 125 -6.55 -10.27 -22.91
N PRO A 126 -7.82 -9.83 -22.60
CA PRO A 126 -8.48 -8.82 -23.42
C PRO A 126 -7.74 -7.47 -23.44
N VAL A 127 -7.17 -7.09 -22.30
CA VAL A 127 -6.40 -5.84 -22.18
C VAL A 127 -5.11 -5.95 -23.01
N VAL A 128 -4.34 -7.04 -22.84
CA VAL A 128 -3.08 -7.24 -23.56
C VAL A 128 -3.33 -7.39 -25.04
N GLU A 129 -4.38 -8.10 -25.49
CA GLU A 129 -4.77 -8.18 -26.89
C GLU A 129 -5.00 -6.81 -27.52
N SER A 130 -5.64 -5.89 -26.77
CA SER A 130 -5.92 -4.53 -27.26
C SER A 130 -4.69 -3.63 -27.39
N ILE A 131 -3.58 -3.98 -26.72
CA ILE A 131 -2.36 -3.15 -26.67
C ILE A 131 -1.10 -3.85 -27.18
N LYS A 132 -1.12 -5.14 -27.51
CA LYS A 132 0.07 -5.93 -27.84
C LYS A 132 0.94 -5.28 -28.92
N ASP A 133 0.30 -4.70 -29.95
CA ASP A 133 1.00 -4.02 -31.07
C ASP A 133 1.61 -2.67 -30.67
N LYS A 134 1.30 -2.18 -29.45
CA LYS A 134 1.86 -0.96 -28.84
C LYS A 134 2.96 -1.26 -27.83
N LEU A 135 3.22 -2.53 -27.53
CA LEU A 135 4.26 -2.96 -26.60
C LEU A 135 5.62 -3.05 -27.31
N GLU A 136 6.30 -1.92 -27.42
CA GLU A 136 7.52 -1.75 -28.23
C GLU A 136 8.71 -2.53 -27.68
N THR A 137 8.77 -2.76 -26.37
CA THR A 137 9.92 -3.39 -25.69
C THR A 137 9.73 -4.87 -25.39
N VAL A 138 8.48 -5.34 -25.31
CA VAL A 138 8.16 -6.73 -24.99
C VAL A 138 8.48 -7.65 -26.14
N ARG A 139 9.30 -8.66 -25.87
CA ARG A 139 9.75 -9.69 -26.84
C ARG A 139 9.17 -11.06 -26.55
N THR A 140 8.81 -11.31 -25.28
CA THR A 140 8.34 -12.61 -24.83
C THR A 140 7.10 -12.44 -23.97
N PHE A 141 6.03 -13.14 -24.32
CA PHE A 141 4.82 -13.25 -23.51
C PHE A 141 4.77 -14.64 -22.88
N ILE A 142 4.48 -14.70 -21.59
CA ILE A 142 4.27 -15.94 -20.83
C ILE A 142 2.87 -15.89 -20.27
N TRP A 143 2.07 -16.90 -20.57
CA TRP A 143 0.69 -17.00 -20.11
C TRP A 143 0.65 -17.56 -18.69
N ILE A 144 -0.07 -16.91 -17.80
CA ILE A 144 -0.45 -17.45 -16.50
C ILE A 144 -1.89 -17.95 -16.62
N ASP A 145 -2.04 -19.25 -16.87
CA ASP A 145 -3.35 -19.87 -16.92
C ASP A 145 -3.99 -19.96 -15.53
N GLU A 146 -5.28 -19.66 -15.48
CA GLU A 146 -6.07 -19.77 -14.26
C GLU A 146 -7.15 -20.82 -14.44
N PRO A 147 -7.01 -22.00 -13.83
CA PRO A 147 -7.98 -23.08 -13.97
C PRO A 147 -9.41 -22.65 -13.64
N GLY A 148 -10.32 -22.90 -14.55
CA GLY A 148 -11.73 -22.54 -14.43
C GLY A 148 -12.08 -21.08 -14.81
N SER A 149 -11.12 -20.28 -15.26
CA SER A 149 -11.40 -19.00 -15.89
C SER A 149 -11.78 -19.15 -17.36
N GLU A 150 -12.66 -18.27 -17.83
CA GLU A 150 -13.01 -18.21 -19.24
C GLU A 150 -11.85 -17.57 -20.02
N VAL A 151 -11.35 -18.27 -21.03
CA VAL A 151 -10.28 -17.77 -21.92
C VAL A 151 -10.93 -17.01 -23.08
N SER A 152 -10.69 -15.72 -23.15
CA SER A 152 -11.13 -14.88 -24.28
C SER A 152 -10.32 -15.19 -25.54
N GLU A 153 -10.90 -15.02 -26.73
CA GLU A 153 -10.18 -15.08 -28.00
C GLU A 153 -9.01 -14.08 -27.99
N HIS A 154 -7.83 -14.55 -28.37
CA HIS A 154 -6.62 -13.72 -28.48
C HIS A 154 -5.67 -14.24 -29.56
N SER A 155 -4.80 -13.37 -30.02
CA SER A 155 -3.71 -13.70 -30.94
C SER A 155 -2.32 -13.33 -30.34
N ILE A 156 -2.24 -13.24 -29.01
CA ILE A 156 -1.00 -12.95 -28.29
C ILE A 156 -0.03 -14.11 -28.52
N PRO A 157 1.23 -13.85 -28.98
CA PRO A 157 2.18 -14.90 -29.30
C PRO A 157 2.89 -15.41 -28.03
N PHE A 158 2.18 -16.18 -27.21
CA PHE A 158 2.76 -16.78 -26.01
C PHE A 158 3.86 -17.76 -26.35
N ALA A 159 5.04 -17.59 -25.72
CA ALA A 159 6.15 -18.51 -25.86
C ALA A 159 5.94 -19.80 -25.07
N THR A 160 5.24 -19.69 -23.93
CA THR A 160 4.92 -20.82 -23.05
C THR A 160 3.82 -20.42 -22.05
N GLU A 161 3.28 -21.43 -21.36
CA GLU A 161 2.44 -21.25 -20.18
C GLU A 161 3.31 -21.39 -18.91
N TYR A 162 2.94 -20.64 -17.85
CA TYR A 162 3.73 -20.50 -16.62
C TYR A 162 4.02 -21.83 -15.93
N GLU A 163 3.01 -22.63 -15.62
CA GLU A 163 3.18 -23.91 -14.92
C GLU A 163 3.89 -24.94 -15.80
N ALA A 164 3.63 -24.95 -17.10
CA ALA A 164 4.36 -25.80 -18.06
C ALA A 164 5.85 -25.43 -18.13
N MET A 165 6.17 -24.12 -18.12
CA MET A 165 7.54 -23.63 -18.04
C MET A 165 8.24 -24.08 -16.76
N LEU A 166 7.56 -23.96 -15.61
CA LEU A 166 8.11 -24.41 -14.33
C LEU A 166 8.33 -25.93 -14.34
N ALA A 167 7.37 -26.71 -14.81
CA ALA A 167 7.47 -28.16 -14.87
C ALA A 167 8.66 -28.64 -15.70
N ALA A 168 8.96 -27.94 -16.80
CA ALA A 168 10.10 -28.25 -17.66
C ALA A 168 11.47 -27.76 -17.13
N SER A 169 11.48 -26.96 -16.05
CA SER A 169 12.67 -26.30 -15.52
C SER A 169 13.28 -27.03 -14.32
N SER A 170 14.59 -26.88 -14.13
CA SER A 170 15.34 -27.46 -13.00
C SER A 170 14.89 -26.85 -11.66
N THR A 171 14.86 -27.66 -10.62
CA THR A 171 14.62 -27.24 -9.22
C THR A 171 15.83 -26.58 -8.54
N SER A 172 16.95 -26.48 -9.24
CA SER A 172 18.18 -25.88 -8.73
C SER A 172 18.61 -24.69 -9.60
N TYR A 173 18.85 -23.56 -8.99
CA TYR A 173 19.38 -22.35 -9.60
C TYR A 173 20.39 -21.68 -8.68
N VAL A 174 21.55 -21.25 -9.22
CA VAL A 174 22.56 -20.52 -8.45
C VAL A 174 22.32 -19.03 -8.61
N PHE A 175 21.72 -18.41 -7.61
CA PHE A 175 21.49 -16.97 -7.58
C PHE A 175 22.80 -16.23 -7.30
N PRO A 176 23.28 -15.36 -8.21
CA PRO A 176 24.56 -14.68 -8.09
C PRO A 176 24.56 -13.64 -6.96
N ASP A 177 25.76 -13.23 -6.57
CA ASP A 177 26.00 -11.99 -5.82
C ASP A 177 26.24 -10.85 -6.80
N PHE A 178 25.76 -9.67 -6.44
CA PHE A 178 25.96 -8.42 -7.17
C PHE A 178 25.81 -7.24 -6.20
N ASP A 179 26.00 -6.03 -6.69
CA ASP A 179 25.86 -4.82 -5.88
C ASP A 179 24.43 -4.69 -5.32
N GLU A 180 24.31 -4.52 -4.02
CA GLU A 180 23.03 -4.37 -3.31
C GLU A 180 22.21 -3.14 -3.77
N ASN A 181 22.86 -2.17 -4.43
CA ASN A 181 22.22 -1.01 -5.03
C ASN A 181 21.65 -1.30 -6.43
N THR A 182 21.77 -2.53 -6.93
CA THR A 182 21.08 -2.95 -8.15
C THR A 182 19.58 -2.78 -8.00
N ARG A 183 18.94 -2.19 -9.02
CA ARG A 183 17.49 -2.02 -9.07
C ARG A 183 16.81 -3.38 -9.07
N ALA A 184 15.97 -3.62 -8.08
CA ALA A 184 15.23 -4.87 -7.90
C ALA A 184 13.82 -4.79 -8.47
N THR A 185 13.15 -3.64 -8.26
CA THR A 185 11.74 -3.49 -8.62
C THR A 185 11.43 -2.12 -9.21
N THR A 186 10.36 -2.06 -9.98
CA THR A 186 9.75 -0.81 -10.48
C THR A 186 8.24 -0.98 -10.48
N PHE A 187 7.50 0.02 -10.04
CA PHE A 187 6.05 0.12 -10.20
C PHE A 187 5.67 1.57 -10.50
N TYR A 188 4.40 1.80 -10.83
CA TYR A 188 3.96 3.11 -11.29
C TYR A 188 2.88 3.69 -10.37
N THR A 189 3.06 4.98 -10.01
CA THR A 189 2.04 5.72 -9.28
C THR A 189 0.93 6.13 -10.22
N THR A 190 -0.30 6.20 -9.71
CA THR A 190 -1.40 6.85 -10.41
C THR A 190 -1.26 8.37 -10.24
N GLY A 191 -0.59 9.01 -11.19
CA GLY A 191 -0.41 10.46 -11.17
C GLY A 191 -1.76 11.19 -11.19
N THR A 192 -1.97 12.10 -10.24
CA THR A 192 -3.18 12.95 -10.24
C THR A 192 -3.11 14.08 -11.27
N THR A 193 -1.95 14.30 -11.91
CA THR A 193 -1.69 15.47 -12.77
C THR A 193 -0.92 15.15 -14.04
N GLY A 194 -0.89 13.89 -14.50
CA GLY A 194 -0.13 13.51 -15.70
C GLY A 194 0.02 12.01 -15.85
N LEU A 195 0.95 11.57 -16.70
CA LEU A 195 1.28 10.16 -16.87
C LEU A 195 1.80 9.54 -15.56
N PRO A 196 1.58 8.24 -15.34
CA PRO A 196 2.11 7.52 -14.18
C PRO A 196 3.63 7.66 -14.07
N LYS A 197 4.15 7.94 -12.87
CA LYS A 197 5.58 8.03 -12.61
C LYS A 197 6.12 6.68 -12.14
N GLY A 198 7.25 6.24 -12.71
CA GLY A 198 7.92 5.00 -12.30
C GLY A 198 8.72 5.20 -11.02
N VAL A 199 8.33 4.51 -9.95
CA VAL A 199 9.07 4.45 -8.68
C VAL A 199 9.89 3.16 -8.68
N TYR A 200 11.14 3.21 -8.23
CA TYR A 200 12.02 2.05 -8.20
C TYR A 200 12.71 1.87 -6.86
N PHE A 201 13.05 0.63 -6.56
CA PHE A 201 13.80 0.27 -5.35
C PHE A 201 14.93 -0.69 -5.68
N THR A 202 16.02 -0.56 -4.93
CA THR A 202 17.16 -1.46 -4.95
C THR A 202 16.95 -2.63 -3.99
N HIS A 203 17.80 -3.67 -4.08
CA HIS A 203 17.81 -4.76 -3.12
C HIS A 203 18.04 -4.28 -1.69
N ARG A 204 19.04 -3.41 -1.48
CA ARG A 204 19.34 -2.80 -0.18
C ARG A 204 18.11 -2.13 0.43
N GLN A 205 17.39 -1.34 -0.35
CA GLN A 205 16.21 -0.62 0.12
C GLN A 205 15.08 -1.56 0.56
N LEU A 206 14.78 -2.58 -0.23
CA LEU A 206 13.75 -3.57 0.09
C LEU A 206 14.11 -4.42 1.32
N VAL A 207 15.37 -4.84 1.44
CA VAL A 207 15.84 -5.59 2.62
C VAL A 207 15.76 -4.76 3.88
N LEU A 208 16.24 -3.51 3.87
CA LEU A 208 16.20 -2.61 5.03
C LEU A 208 14.76 -2.27 5.44
N HIS A 209 13.87 -1.99 4.49
CA HIS A 209 12.45 -1.80 4.77
C HIS A 209 11.84 -3.04 5.43
N THR A 210 12.09 -4.22 4.84
CA THR A 210 11.57 -5.50 5.36
C THR A 210 11.99 -5.74 6.81
N ILE A 211 13.28 -5.63 7.11
CA ILE A 211 13.80 -5.89 8.46
C ILE A 211 13.32 -4.84 9.46
N THR A 212 13.30 -3.57 9.07
CA THR A 212 12.87 -2.48 9.94
C THR A 212 11.39 -2.56 10.26
N LEU A 213 10.55 -2.79 9.26
CA LEU A 213 9.11 -2.90 9.50
C LEU A 213 8.76 -4.19 10.26
N MET A 214 9.46 -5.29 10.01
CA MET A 214 9.36 -6.50 10.82
C MET A 214 9.66 -6.22 12.29
N ALA A 215 10.74 -5.49 12.59
CA ALA A 215 11.10 -5.11 13.95
C ALA A 215 10.02 -4.21 14.59
N ALA A 216 9.52 -3.21 13.87
CA ALA A 216 8.46 -2.33 14.34
C ALA A 216 7.17 -3.09 14.66
N LEU A 217 6.76 -4.01 13.79
CA LEU A 217 5.54 -4.81 13.97
C LEU A 217 5.69 -5.89 15.05
N ALA A 218 6.91 -6.38 15.32
CA ALA A 218 7.16 -7.37 16.37
C ALA A 218 7.30 -6.73 17.77
N SER A 219 7.53 -5.41 17.86
CA SER A 219 7.86 -4.72 19.12
C SER A 219 6.70 -4.53 20.13
N PRO A 220 5.41 -4.38 19.76
CA PRO A 220 4.34 -4.25 20.74
C PRO A 220 4.24 -5.45 21.67
N VAL A 221 3.95 -5.17 22.95
CA VAL A 221 3.84 -6.23 23.98
C VAL A 221 2.62 -7.12 23.72
N SER A 222 1.50 -6.52 23.32
CA SER A 222 0.23 -7.21 23.00
C SER A 222 -0.53 -6.43 21.93
N GLY A 223 -1.47 -7.09 21.27
CA GLY A 223 -2.24 -6.47 20.17
C GLY A 223 -1.32 -6.10 18.99
N GLN A 224 -1.81 -5.40 18.03
CA GLN A 224 -1.15 -4.66 16.94
C GLN A 224 0.26 -5.16 16.50
N ARG A 225 0.58 -6.42 16.77
CA ARG A 225 1.88 -7.03 16.45
C ARG A 225 1.72 -8.13 15.41
N PHE A 226 2.79 -8.30 14.63
CA PHE A 226 2.93 -9.42 13.70
C PHE A 226 4.00 -10.38 14.21
N HIS A 227 3.68 -11.67 14.30
CA HIS A 227 4.56 -12.70 14.87
C HIS A 227 4.40 -14.05 14.16
N ARG A 228 5.29 -15.00 14.45
CA ARG A 228 5.33 -16.33 13.80
C ARG A 228 4.05 -17.18 13.96
N GLY A 229 3.20 -16.89 14.90
CA GLY A 229 1.92 -17.57 15.05
C GLY A 229 0.77 -16.96 14.25
N ASP A 230 1.04 -15.92 13.45
CA ASP A 230 0.03 -15.29 12.63
C ASP A 230 -0.16 -16.01 11.29
N VAL A 231 -1.35 -15.84 10.72
CA VAL A 231 -1.68 -16.20 9.34
C VAL A 231 -1.89 -14.91 8.56
N TYR A 232 -1.09 -14.70 7.53
CA TYR A 232 -1.07 -13.48 6.75
C TYR A 232 -1.90 -13.58 5.47
N MET A 233 -2.71 -12.54 5.19
CA MET A 233 -3.40 -12.37 3.91
C MET A 233 -3.27 -10.92 3.42
N PRO A 234 -2.67 -10.66 2.24
CA PRO A 234 -2.66 -9.32 1.65
C PRO A 234 -4.08 -8.91 1.24
N LEU A 235 -4.43 -7.67 1.55
CA LEU A 235 -5.65 -7.01 1.07
C LEU A 235 -5.33 -5.63 0.47
N THR A 236 -4.08 -5.45 0.10
CA THR A 236 -3.59 -4.40 -0.79
C THR A 236 -2.94 -5.09 -1.98
N PRO A 237 -3.28 -4.72 -3.23
CA PRO A 237 -2.79 -5.43 -4.40
C PRO A 237 -1.26 -5.55 -4.45
N MET A 238 -0.76 -6.72 -4.81
CA MET A 238 0.68 -6.98 -4.90
C MET A 238 1.37 -6.10 -5.94
N PHE A 239 0.67 -5.63 -6.96
CA PHE A 239 1.22 -4.67 -7.91
C PHE A 239 1.42 -3.26 -7.31
N HIS A 240 0.81 -2.93 -6.17
CA HIS A 240 0.87 -1.61 -5.55
C HIS A 240 1.84 -1.61 -4.37
N VAL A 241 2.99 -0.98 -4.57
CA VAL A 241 4.06 -0.83 -3.54
C VAL A 241 4.39 -2.17 -2.86
N HIS A 242 4.48 -3.26 -3.65
CA HIS A 242 4.77 -4.62 -3.18
C HIS A 242 3.84 -5.10 -2.05
N ALA A 243 2.52 -4.79 -2.14
CA ALA A 243 1.58 -5.01 -1.04
C ALA A 243 2.16 -4.51 0.29
N TRP A 244 2.69 -3.28 0.28
CA TRP A 244 3.35 -2.58 1.40
C TRP A 244 4.56 -3.32 1.99
N GLY A 245 5.23 -4.15 1.19
CA GLY A 245 6.38 -4.95 1.62
C GLY A 245 6.03 -6.14 2.51
N MET A 246 4.76 -6.30 2.88
CA MET A 246 4.33 -7.35 3.81
C MET A 246 4.57 -8.78 3.32
N PRO A 247 4.46 -9.13 2.01
CA PRO A 247 4.83 -10.47 1.54
C PRO A 247 6.30 -10.83 1.82
N TYR A 248 7.23 -9.88 1.73
CA TYR A 248 8.63 -10.10 2.13
C TYR A 248 8.73 -10.37 3.63
N ILE A 249 8.04 -9.57 4.46
CA ILE A 249 8.05 -9.71 5.92
C ILE A 249 7.43 -11.06 6.33
N ALA A 250 6.26 -11.40 5.78
CA ALA A 250 5.58 -12.67 6.05
C ALA A 250 6.47 -13.86 5.67
N THR A 251 7.20 -13.76 4.55
CA THR A 251 8.12 -14.80 4.11
C THR A 251 9.31 -14.93 5.06
N VAL A 252 9.97 -13.83 5.46
CA VAL A 252 11.09 -13.87 6.44
C VAL A 252 10.64 -14.44 7.79
N MET A 253 9.43 -14.07 8.23
CA MET A 253 8.84 -14.59 9.46
C MET A 253 8.50 -16.08 9.36
N GLY A 254 8.35 -16.61 8.13
CA GLY A 254 7.99 -17.99 7.86
C GLY A 254 6.61 -18.33 8.40
N VAL A 255 5.63 -17.45 8.19
CA VAL A 255 4.24 -17.65 8.59
C VAL A 255 3.41 -18.22 7.45
N LYS A 256 2.27 -18.84 7.78
CA LYS A 256 1.28 -19.22 6.76
C LYS A 256 0.83 -17.98 6.00
N GLN A 257 0.78 -18.09 4.66
CA GLN A 257 0.36 -17.01 3.77
C GLN A 257 -0.83 -17.43 2.93
N VAL A 258 -1.83 -16.56 2.79
CA VAL A 258 -3.06 -16.80 2.04
C VAL A 258 -3.21 -15.72 0.97
N TYR A 259 -3.14 -16.10 -0.29
CA TYR A 259 -3.27 -15.19 -1.43
C TYR A 259 -4.68 -15.28 -2.01
N PRO A 260 -5.50 -14.21 -1.94
CA PRO A 260 -6.93 -14.29 -2.26
C PRO A 260 -7.25 -14.22 -3.74
N GLY A 261 -6.28 -13.91 -4.61
CA GLY A 261 -6.54 -13.59 -6.01
C GLY A 261 -7.30 -12.28 -6.15
N ARG A 262 -8.22 -12.22 -7.11
CA ARG A 262 -9.13 -11.07 -7.26
C ARG A 262 -10.00 -10.90 -6.01
N TYR A 263 -10.10 -9.67 -5.50
CA TYR A 263 -10.86 -9.35 -4.29
C TYR A 263 -12.36 -9.45 -4.54
N LEU A 264 -12.96 -10.49 -3.97
CA LEU A 264 -14.40 -10.71 -3.90
C LEU A 264 -14.79 -10.75 -2.41
N PRO A 265 -15.66 -9.86 -1.93
CA PRO A 265 -15.91 -9.65 -0.49
C PRO A 265 -16.19 -10.93 0.29
N ASP A 266 -17.15 -11.73 -0.18
CA ASP A 266 -17.54 -12.97 0.49
C ASP A 266 -16.43 -14.03 0.48
N ARG A 267 -15.63 -14.08 -0.60
CA ARG A 267 -14.43 -14.96 -0.64
C ARG A 267 -13.41 -14.52 0.39
N LEU A 268 -13.14 -13.22 0.49
CA LEU A 268 -12.18 -12.71 1.46
C LEU A 268 -12.60 -13.03 2.89
N ALA A 269 -13.87 -12.81 3.24
CA ALA A 269 -14.41 -13.13 4.56
C ALA A 269 -14.35 -14.64 4.84
N ARG A 270 -14.68 -15.46 3.84
CA ARG A 270 -14.57 -16.93 3.94
C ARG A 270 -13.12 -17.38 4.18
N LEU A 271 -12.14 -16.83 3.46
CA LEU A 271 -10.73 -17.13 3.66
C LEU A 271 -10.25 -16.72 5.06
N VAL A 272 -10.71 -15.57 5.59
CA VAL A 272 -10.41 -15.19 7.00
C VAL A 272 -10.84 -16.30 7.94
N ARG A 273 -12.04 -16.87 7.79
CA ARG A 273 -12.56 -17.93 8.62
C ARG A 273 -11.86 -19.27 8.40
N GLU A 274 -11.78 -19.72 7.15
CA GLU A 274 -11.34 -21.08 6.81
C GLU A 274 -9.83 -21.27 6.96
N GLU A 275 -9.05 -20.25 6.62
CA GLU A 275 -7.60 -20.29 6.73
C GLU A 275 -7.08 -19.75 8.08
N GLY A 276 -7.98 -19.19 8.90
CA GLY A 276 -7.65 -18.63 10.21
C GLY A 276 -6.77 -17.37 10.13
N VAL A 277 -7.05 -16.50 9.15
CA VAL A 277 -6.25 -15.27 8.95
C VAL A 277 -6.31 -14.38 10.18
N THR A 278 -5.14 -13.97 10.67
CA THR A 278 -5.00 -13.12 11.86
C THR A 278 -4.32 -11.79 11.59
N PHE A 279 -3.71 -11.61 10.40
CA PHE A 279 -3.04 -10.36 10.05
C PHE A 279 -3.22 -9.98 8.59
N SER A 280 -3.62 -8.73 8.36
CA SER A 280 -3.76 -8.15 7.03
C SER A 280 -3.41 -6.66 7.03
N HIS A 281 -3.40 -6.09 5.84
CA HIS A 281 -3.32 -4.64 5.63
C HIS A 281 -4.20 -4.27 4.43
N CYS A 282 -4.92 -3.16 4.54
CA CYS A 282 -5.80 -2.72 3.45
C CYS A 282 -6.08 -1.21 3.50
N VAL A 283 -6.78 -0.74 2.49
CA VAL A 283 -7.41 0.58 2.51
C VAL A 283 -8.77 0.53 3.22
N GLY A 284 -9.24 1.64 3.77
CA GLY A 284 -10.51 1.70 4.53
C GLY A 284 -11.72 1.16 3.74
N THR A 285 -11.74 1.33 2.42
CA THR A 285 -12.82 0.80 1.56
C THR A 285 -12.91 -0.73 1.54
N ILE A 286 -11.78 -1.43 1.62
CA ILE A 286 -11.77 -2.90 1.70
C ILE A 286 -12.29 -3.36 3.06
N LEU A 287 -11.88 -2.70 4.15
CA LEU A 287 -12.41 -2.99 5.47
C LEU A 287 -13.93 -2.78 5.52
N HIS A 288 -14.41 -1.63 5.02
CA HIS A 288 -15.84 -1.33 4.94
C HIS A 288 -16.61 -2.41 4.15
N MET A 289 -16.11 -2.79 2.99
CA MET A 289 -16.70 -3.82 2.14
C MET A 289 -16.79 -5.18 2.84
N LEU A 290 -15.74 -5.58 3.58
CA LEU A 290 -15.72 -6.83 4.35
C LEU A 290 -16.70 -6.81 5.50
N LEU A 291 -16.85 -5.69 6.21
CA LEU A 291 -17.82 -5.56 7.30
C LEU A 291 -19.27 -5.58 6.79
N ALA A 292 -19.52 -5.16 5.55
CA ALA A 292 -20.84 -5.02 4.96
C ALA A 292 -21.33 -6.25 4.20
N CYS A 293 -20.45 -7.11 3.66
CA CYS A 293 -20.85 -8.29 2.87
C CYS A 293 -21.51 -9.37 3.75
N GLU A 294 -22.33 -10.23 3.15
CA GLU A 294 -23.13 -11.24 3.89
C GLU A 294 -22.25 -12.21 4.69
N GLU A 295 -21.23 -12.77 4.07
CA GLU A 295 -20.28 -13.65 4.73
C GLU A 295 -19.53 -12.91 5.86
N GLY A 296 -19.14 -11.66 5.61
CA GLY A 296 -18.44 -10.81 6.56
C GLY A 296 -19.26 -10.49 7.81
N LYS A 297 -20.57 -10.31 7.69
CA LYS A 297 -21.47 -10.05 8.85
C LYS A 297 -21.47 -11.19 9.85
N THR A 298 -21.28 -12.44 9.40
CA THR A 298 -21.38 -13.64 10.23
C THR A 298 -20.03 -14.24 10.61
N THR A 299 -18.94 -13.86 9.92
CA THR A 299 -17.60 -14.36 10.20
C THR A 299 -17.07 -13.77 11.52
N ASP A 300 -16.56 -14.62 12.41
CA ASP A 300 -15.80 -14.18 13.58
C ASP A 300 -14.42 -13.67 13.13
N MET A 301 -14.20 -12.38 13.32
CA MET A 301 -12.96 -11.69 12.98
C MET A 301 -12.22 -11.17 14.24
N SER A 302 -12.57 -11.64 15.43
CA SER A 302 -12.05 -11.12 16.71
C SER A 302 -10.55 -11.33 16.91
N LYS A 303 -9.91 -12.21 16.14
CA LYS A 303 -8.46 -12.42 16.15
C LYS A 303 -7.72 -11.65 15.06
N TRP A 304 -8.45 -10.93 14.22
CA TRP A 304 -7.89 -10.29 13.05
C TRP A 304 -7.32 -8.91 13.37
N LYS A 305 -6.07 -8.70 13.02
CA LYS A 305 -5.31 -7.44 13.15
C LYS A 305 -5.14 -6.83 11.77
N VAL A 306 -5.44 -5.55 11.62
CA VAL A 306 -5.42 -4.91 10.29
C VAL A 306 -4.74 -3.55 10.34
N ILE A 307 -3.71 -3.39 9.51
CA ILE A 307 -3.14 -2.07 9.22
C ILE A 307 -3.99 -1.39 8.15
N ILE A 308 -4.50 -0.21 8.46
CA ILE A 308 -5.24 0.61 7.51
C ILE A 308 -4.34 1.74 7.02
N GLY A 309 -4.21 1.86 5.70
CA GLY A 309 -3.39 2.91 5.11
C GLY A 309 -3.90 3.37 3.75
N GLY A 310 -3.12 4.22 3.09
CA GLY A 310 -3.48 4.79 1.80
C GLY A 310 -4.51 5.92 1.87
N GLY A 311 -5.03 6.22 3.03
CA GLY A 311 -5.94 7.32 3.36
C GLY A 311 -6.21 7.33 4.85
N ALA A 312 -6.88 8.37 5.35
CA ALA A 312 -7.30 8.43 6.74
C ALA A 312 -8.27 7.29 7.09
N LEU A 313 -8.16 6.74 8.29
CA LEU A 313 -9.14 5.80 8.84
C LEU A 313 -10.23 6.61 9.56
N PRO A 314 -11.46 6.66 9.03
CA PRO A 314 -12.56 7.34 9.70
C PRO A 314 -12.86 6.68 11.05
N GLN A 315 -13.05 7.48 12.10
CA GLN A 315 -13.29 6.94 13.45
C GLN A 315 -14.57 6.09 13.53
N GLY A 316 -15.59 6.41 12.74
CA GLY A 316 -16.80 5.58 12.64
C GLY A 316 -16.52 4.18 12.12
N LEU A 317 -15.67 4.04 11.09
CA LEU A 317 -15.26 2.75 10.55
C LEU A 317 -14.35 1.99 11.53
N ALA A 318 -13.41 2.69 12.16
CA ALA A 318 -12.54 2.11 13.18
C ALA A 318 -13.35 1.56 14.36
N LYS A 319 -14.34 2.33 14.86
CA LYS A 319 -15.24 1.89 15.92
C LYS A 319 -16.02 0.65 15.52
N ALA A 320 -16.62 0.64 14.33
CA ALA A 320 -17.37 -0.52 13.83
C ALA A 320 -16.52 -1.80 13.74
N ALA A 321 -15.23 -1.67 13.40
CA ALA A 321 -14.29 -2.80 13.41
C ALA A 321 -13.94 -3.25 14.84
N LEU A 322 -13.62 -2.31 15.73
CA LEU A 322 -13.30 -2.58 17.15
C LEU A 322 -14.48 -3.22 17.90
N ASP A 323 -15.72 -2.77 17.65
CA ASP A 323 -16.93 -3.37 18.22
C ASP A 323 -17.11 -4.85 17.82
N ARG A 324 -16.45 -5.30 16.74
CA ARG A 324 -16.38 -6.70 16.30
C ARG A 324 -15.08 -7.42 16.73
N GLY A 325 -14.30 -6.80 17.61
CA GLY A 325 -13.04 -7.34 18.10
C GLY A 325 -11.86 -7.26 17.12
N ILE A 326 -12.03 -6.62 15.96
CA ILE A 326 -10.95 -6.46 14.97
C ILE A 326 -9.96 -5.40 15.48
N ASP A 327 -8.69 -5.75 15.59
CA ASP A 327 -7.64 -4.85 16.07
C ASP A 327 -7.10 -3.99 14.91
N VAL A 328 -7.73 -2.84 14.67
CA VAL A 328 -7.36 -1.92 13.57
C VAL A 328 -6.44 -0.79 14.05
N PHE A 329 -5.51 -0.39 13.20
CA PHE A 329 -4.63 0.76 13.41
C PHE A 329 -4.07 1.30 12.09
N VAL A 330 -3.67 2.58 12.09
CA VAL A 330 -3.20 3.23 10.87
C VAL A 330 -1.72 2.94 10.61
N GLY A 331 -1.39 2.75 9.33
CA GLY A 331 -0.03 2.83 8.80
C GLY A 331 0.04 3.93 7.74
N TYR A 332 1.07 4.77 7.82
CA TYR A 332 1.30 5.88 6.90
C TYR A 332 2.56 5.70 6.07
N GLY A 333 2.44 6.16 4.85
CA GLY A 333 3.50 6.25 3.87
C GLY A 333 2.93 6.41 2.46
N MET A 334 3.82 6.44 1.49
CA MET A 334 3.48 6.66 0.09
C MET A 334 4.29 5.72 -0.82
N SER A 335 3.99 5.73 -2.10
CA SER A 335 4.69 4.90 -3.08
C SER A 335 6.21 5.07 -3.01
N GLU A 336 6.65 6.29 -2.85
CA GLU A 336 8.06 6.71 -2.82
C GLU A 336 8.79 6.29 -1.54
N THR A 337 8.06 5.86 -0.51
CA THR A 337 8.64 5.49 0.79
C THR A 337 8.62 3.98 1.11
N CYS A 338 8.25 3.10 0.17
CA CYS A 338 8.33 1.63 0.17
C CYS A 338 7.31 0.83 1.03
N PRO A 339 6.14 1.21 1.54
CA PRO A 339 5.74 2.60 1.70
C PRO A 339 5.91 3.14 3.14
N VAL A 340 6.11 2.30 4.18
CA VAL A 340 5.80 2.65 5.58
C VAL A 340 6.81 3.61 6.18
N LEU A 341 6.31 4.73 6.70
CA LEU A 341 7.06 5.70 7.50
C LEU A 341 6.65 5.67 8.98
N SER A 342 5.36 5.49 9.28
CA SER A 342 4.86 5.48 10.66
C SER A 342 3.71 4.50 10.88
N LEU A 343 3.50 4.11 12.15
CA LEU A 343 2.44 3.21 12.59
C LEU A 343 1.75 3.78 13.83
N ALA A 344 0.42 3.71 13.86
CA ALA A 344 -0.42 4.13 14.98
C ALA A 344 -0.61 3.00 16.02
N GLN A 345 0.48 2.37 16.40
CA GLN A 345 0.49 1.36 17.46
C GLN A 345 0.27 2.04 18.82
N LEU A 346 -0.56 1.45 19.66
CA LEU A 346 -0.83 1.95 20.99
C LEU A 346 0.44 1.91 21.86
N PRO A 347 0.73 2.99 22.61
CA PRO A 347 1.88 2.99 23.53
C PRO A 347 1.68 2.06 24.70
N PRO A 348 2.75 1.66 25.39
CA PRO A 348 2.64 0.98 26.68
C PRO A 348 1.78 1.80 27.67
N GLY A 349 0.87 1.14 28.37
CA GLY A 349 -0.05 1.78 29.29
C GLY A 349 -1.35 2.28 28.65
N ALA A 350 -1.52 2.15 27.34
CA ALA A 350 -2.76 2.56 26.66
C ALA A 350 -3.98 1.71 27.08
N GLU A 351 -3.78 0.56 27.67
CA GLU A 351 -4.86 -0.25 28.27
C GLU A 351 -5.58 0.46 29.45
N LYS A 352 -4.98 1.53 29.99
CA LYS A 352 -5.57 2.37 31.04
C LYS A 352 -6.39 3.54 30.50
N LEU A 353 -6.27 3.82 29.21
CA LEU A 353 -7.04 4.86 28.52
C LEU A 353 -8.46 4.37 28.27
N ASP A 354 -9.40 5.31 28.21
CA ASP A 354 -10.75 4.97 27.79
C ASP A 354 -10.83 4.57 26.30
N ALA A 355 -11.98 4.04 25.88
CA ALA A 355 -12.17 3.54 24.53
C ALA A 355 -12.04 4.62 23.45
N ASP A 356 -12.49 5.85 23.74
CA ASP A 356 -12.43 6.98 22.79
C ASP A 356 -11.01 7.51 22.65
N GLU A 357 -10.23 7.52 23.73
CA GLU A 357 -8.80 7.87 23.70
C GLU A 357 -8.01 6.84 22.90
N GLN A 358 -8.23 5.55 23.13
CA GLN A 358 -7.60 4.48 22.35
C GLN A 358 -8.00 4.55 20.87
N LEU A 359 -9.28 4.77 20.56
CA LEU A 359 -9.78 4.95 19.21
C LEU A 359 -9.09 6.14 18.52
N SER A 360 -8.96 7.25 19.22
CA SER A 360 -8.28 8.44 18.70
C SER A 360 -6.82 8.15 18.34
N LEU A 361 -6.07 7.46 19.22
CA LEU A 361 -4.68 7.08 18.98
C LEU A 361 -4.54 6.14 17.76
N ARG A 362 -5.40 5.15 17.61
CA ARG A 362 -5.42 4.19 16.50
C ARG A 362 -5.68 4.84 15.14
N CYS A 363 -6.41 5.98 15.13
CA CYS A 363 -6.75 6.73 13.91
C CYS A 363 -5.76 7.84 13.57
N LYS A 364 -4.76 8.12 14.44
CA LYS A 364 -3.66 9.04 14.10
C LYS A 364 -2.78 8.45 13.01
N THR A 365 -1.93 9.28 12.43
CA THR A 365 -0.88 8.84 11.49
C THR A 365 0.19 7.98 12.18
N GLY A 366 0.30 8.12 13.50
CA GLY A 366 1.15 7.29 14.35
C GLY A 366 2.56 7.86 14.56
N ARG A 367 3.47 7.00 14.99
CA ARG A 367 4.87 7.37 15.27
C ARG A 367 5.78 6.81 14.19
N PRO A 368 6.88 7.52 13.85
CA PRO A 368 7.87 7.01 12.92
C PRO A 368 8.39 5.63 13.34
N VAL A 369 8.54 4.74 12.34
CA VAL A 369 9.21 3.44 12.59
C VAL A 369 10.73 3.64 12.71
N PRO A 370 11.49 2.68 13.26
CA PRO A 370 12.94 2.82 13.41
C PRO A 370 13.63 3.27 12.12
N LEU A 371 14.72 4.02 12.22
CA LEU A 371 15.50 4.59 11.11
C LEU A 371 14.80 5.66 10.27
N VAL A 372 13.60 6.09 10.60
CA VAL A 372 12.92 7.20 9.93
C VAL A 372 13.18 8.51 10.68
N ASP A 373 13.89 9.45 10.04
CA ASP A 373 13.93 10.87 10.42
C ASP A 373 12.75 11.56 9.71
N LEU A 374 11.66 11.76 10.45
CA LEU A 374 10.44 12.41 9.98
C LEU A 374 10.29 13.74 10.68
N ARG A 375 10.11 14.80 9.91
CA ARG A 375 9.91 16.16 10.42
C ARG A 375 8.66 16.78 9.82
N VAL A 376 8.14 17.76 10.53
CA VAL A 376 7.14 18.71 10.03
C VAL A 376 7.83 20.06 9.92
N VAL A 377 7.87 20.62 8.71
CA VAL A 377 8.64 21.83 8.40
C VAL A 377 7.77 22.92 7.79
N ASP A 378 8.22 24.16 7.91
CA ASP A 378 7.64 25.32 7.21
C ASP A 378 8.21 25.45 5.77
N ASP A 379 7.80 26.51 5.07
CA ASP A 379 8.24 26.79 3.69
C ASP A 379 9.76 27.07 3.58
N ASN A 380 10.46 27.36 4.70
CA ASN A 380 11.90 27.56 4.76
C ASN A 380 12.67 26.28 5.14
N MET A 381 11.99 25.15 5.31
CA MET A 381 12.53 23.89 5.83
C MET A 381 12.93 23.96 7.32
N ASP A 382 12.47 24.95 8.08
CA ASP A 382 12.66 25.02 9.51
C ASP A 382 11.68 24.05 10.23
N GLU A 383 12.20 23.25 11.14
CA GLU A 383 11.40 22.26 11.89
C GLU A 383 10.46 22.98 12.87
N LEU A 384 9.18 22.60 12.82
CA LEU A 384 8.13 23.18 13.66
C LEU A 384 8.05 22.52 15.04
N ALA A 385 7.45 23.24 16.00
CA ALA A 385 7.30 22.75 17.36
C ALA A 385 6.38 21.51 17.41
N HIS A 386 6.77 20.53 18.24
CA HIS A 386 5.99 19.32 18.51
C HIS A 386 4.95 19.57 19.61
N ASP A 387 4.02 20.50 19.34
CA ASP A 387 2.98 20.92 20.30
C ASP A 387 1.57 20.43 19.94
N GLY A 388 1.48 19.65 18.84
CA GLY A 388 0.21 19.16 18.30
C GLY A 388 -0.63 20.21 17.59
N LYS A 389 -0.10 21.41 17.39
CA LYS A 389 -0.81 22.57 16.79
C LYS A 389 -0.10 23.15 15.59
N ALA A 390 1.22 23.32 15.69
CA ALA A 390 2.03 23.83 14.59
C ALA A 390 1.94 22.84 13.42
N THR A 391 1.52 23.34 12.25
CA THR A 391 1.28 22.52 11.04
C THR A 391 2.20 22.93 9.91
N GLY A 392 2.77 21.95 9.24
CA GLY A 392 3.64 22.13 8.07
C GLY A 392 3.73 20.88 7.24
N GLU A 393 4.59 20.85 6.24
CA GLU A 393 4.79 19.68 5.39
C GLU A 393 5.57 18.58 6.12
N ILE A 394 5.13 17.33 5.96
CA ILE A 394 5.94 16.16 6.35
C ILE A 394 7.07 16.00 5.34
N VAL A 395 8.29 15.98 5.84
CA VAL A 395 9.47 15.57 5.09
C VAL A 395 10.17 14.40 5.80
N ALA A 396 10.83 13.53 5.03
CA ALA A 396 11.40 12.32 5.61
C ALA A 396 12.77 11.94 5.04
N ARG A 397 13.57 11.26 5.86
CA ARG A 397 14.74 10.48 5.47
C ARG A 397 14.62 9.07 6.04
N ALA A 398 14.94 8.08 5.23
CA ALA A 398 15.11 6.69 5.67
C ALA A 398 15.97 5.93 4.64
N PRO A 399 16.66 4.86 5.02
CA PRO A 399 17.59 4.17 4.13
C PRO A 399 16.92 3.39 2.99
N TRP A 400 15.60 3.33 2.97
CA TRP A 400 14.82 2.61 1.95
C TRP A 400 13.98 3.52 1.03
N LEU A 401 14.03 4.85 1.17
CA LEU A 401 13.26 5.74 0.31
C LEU A 401 13.78 5.69 -1.12
N THR A 402 12.88 5.76 -2.11
CA THR A 402 13.31 5.84 -3.50
C THR A 402 14.23 7.02 -3.72
N GLN A 403 15.23 6.87 -4.57
CA GLN A 403 16.13 7.97 -4.90
C GLN A 403 15.59 8.88 -6.00
N GLY A 404 14.41 8.54 -6.57
CA GLY A 404 13.77 9.36 -7.58
C GLY A 404 12.77 8.60 -8.43
N TYR A 405 12.38 9.23 -9.52
CA TYR A 405 11.49 8.65 -10.52
C TYR A 405 12.28 8.20 -11.75
N LEU A 406 11.95 7.02 -12.25
CA LEU A 406 12.59 6.45 -13.44
C LEU A 406 12.49 7.41 -14.63
N LYS A 407 13.64 7.73 -15.25
CA LYS A 407 13.75 8.63 -16.42
C LYS A 407 13.08 9.99 -16.24
N ASN A 408 13.00 10.49 -15.01
CA ASN A 408 12.40 11.80 -14.71
C ASN A 408 13.25 12.57 -13.67
N PRO A 409 14.40 13.11 -14.06
CA PRO A 409 15.32 13.80 -13.16
C PRO A 409 14.71 15.03 -12.51
N GLU A 410 13.92 15.83 -13.25
CA GLU A 410 13.31 17.05 -12.72
C GLU A 410 12.37 16.76 -11.54
N ALA A 411 11.46 15.79 -11.70
CA ALA A 411 10.57 15.39 -10.62
C ALA A 411 11.33 14.72 -9.46
N SER A 412 12.48 14.10 -9.74
CA SER A 412 13.33 13.50 -8.71
C SER A 412 14.02 14.56 -7.85
N GLU A 413 14.53 15.62 -8.45
CA GLU A 413 15.10 16.77 -7.72
C GLU A 413 14.04 17.45 -6.85
N GLN A 414 12.83 17.66 -7.38
CA GLN A 414 11.72 18.21 -6.60
C GLN A 414 11.33 17.32 -5.41
N LEU A 415 11.36 15.99 -5.60
CA LEU A 415 11.05 15.03 -4.54
C LEU A 415 12.03 15.13 -3.37
N TRP A 416 13.31 15.47 -3.64
CA TRP A 416 14.41 15.51 -2.65
C TRP A 416 14.92 16.92 -2.34
N ALA A 417 14.11 17.95 -2.57
CA ALA A 417 14.52 19.32 -2.27
C ALA A 417 14.98 19.49 -0.81
N GLY A 418 16.01 20.27 -0.57
CA GLY A 418 16.57 20.46 0.78
C GLY A 418 17.17 19.19 1.43
N GLY A 419 17.34 18.08 0.66
CA GLY A 419 17.91 16.84 1.15
C GLY A 419 16.97 15.98 2.01
N TYR A 420 15.66 16.23 1.94
CA TYR A 420 14.58 15.43 2.50
C TYR A 420 13.61 15.03 1.39
N LEU A 421 12.97 13.87 1.51
CA LEU A 421 11.87 13.48 0.64
C LEU A 421 10.61 14.25 1.06
N HIS A 422 10.05 15.02 0.13
CA HIS A 422 8.83 15.80 0.30
C HIS A 422 7.58 14.93 0.08
N THR A 423 6.71 14.84 1.09
CA THR A 423 5.50 14.02 1.00
C THR A 423 4.29 14.76 0.43
N GLN A 424 4.29 16.10 0.50
CA GLN A 424 3.15 16.97 0.21
C GLN A 424 1.93 16.70 1.13
N ASP A 425 2.13 16.04 2.25
CA ASP A 425 1.13 15.87 3.29
C ASP A 425 1.39 16.88 4.41
N ILE A 426 0.36 17.60 4.84
CA ILE A 426 0.42 18.59 5.92
C ILE A 426 0.03 17.92 7.23
N ALA A 427 0.86 18.14 8.26
CA ALA A 427 0.67 17.49 9.55
C ALA A 427 1.13 18.35 10.72
N SER A 428 0.80 17.90 11.93
CA SER A 428 1.42 18.32 13.19
C SER A 428 2.02 17.12 13.91
N ILE A 429 2.95 17.35 14.84
CA ILE A 429 3.50 16.34 15.74
C ILE A 429 3.16 16.76 17.17
N ASP A 430 2.62 15.83 17.95
CA ASP A 430 2.33 16.10 19.36
C ASP A 430 3.56 15.85 20.28
N PRO A 431 3.55 16.31 21.55
CA PRO A 431 4.68 16.11 22.46
C PRO A 431 5.08 14.66 22.72
N THR A 432 4.25 13.70 22.35
CA THR A 432 4.52 12.26 22.47
C THR A 432 5.09 11.66 21.18
N GLY A 433 5.30 12.49 20.16
CA GLY A 433 5.86 12.08 18.85
C GLY A 433 4.83 11.46 17.90
N ASN A 434 3.53 11.55 18.20
CA ASN A 434 2.51 11.12 17.25
C ASN A 434 2.31 12.18 16.17
N VAL A 435 2.42 11.75 14.94
CA VAL A 435 2.10 12.54 13.75
C VAL A 435 0.58 12.51 13.54
N GLN A 436 0.01 13.63 13.16
CA GLN A 436 -1.38 13.76 12.74
C GLN A 436 -1.42 14.50 11.41
N ILE A 437 -1.71 13.79 10.31
CA ILE A 437 -2.00 14.43 9.04
C ILE A 437 -3.30 15.21 9.17
N THR A 438 -3.25 16.47 8.79
CA THR A 438 -4.41 17.35 8.72
C THR A 438 -5.02 17.34 7.32
N ASP A 439 -4.19 17.37 6.27
CA ASP A 439 -4.64 17.24 4.89
C ASP A 439 -3.46 17.06 3.92
N ARG A 440 -3.77 16.92 2.64
CA ARG A 440 -2.79 17.09 1.57
C ARG A 440 -2.70 18.56 1.17
N LEU A 441 -1.50 19.04 0.85
CA LEU A 441 -1.25 20.41 0.43
C LEU A 441 -2.23 20.92 -0.66
N LYS A 442 -2.63 20.01 -1.59
CA LYS A 442 -3.57 20.29 -2.69
C LYS A 442 -5.06 20.12 -2.32
N ASP A 443 -5.37 19.50 -1.18
CA ASP A 443 -6.74 19.18 -0.76
C ASP A 443 -7.20 20.05 0.43
N VAL A 444 -6.27 20.76 1.08
CA VAL A 444 -6.56 21.77 2.11
C VAL A 444 -7.47 22.85 1.54
N ILE A 445 -8.55 23.16 2.26
CA ILE A 445 -9.54 24.14 1.84
C ILE A 445 -9.20 25.51 2.42
N LYS A 446 -8.93 26.48 1.57
CA LYS A 446 -8.57 27.86 1.99
C LYS A 446 -9.81 28.72 2.09
N SER A 447 -10.48 28.73 3.26
CA SER A 447 -11.74 29.42 3.48
C SER A 447 -11.57 30.63 4.38
N GLY A 448 -11.84 31.83 3.88
CA GLY A 448 -11.81 33.06 4.65
C GLY A 448 -10.43 33.41 5.23
N GLY A 449 -9.35 32.99 4.60
CA GLY A 449 -7.98 33.16 5.06
C GLY A 449 -7.51 32.10 6.06
N GLU A 450 -8.38 31.16 6.42
CA GLU A 450 -8.03 30.03 7.28
C GLU A 450 -7.90 28.72 6.51
N TRP A 451 -7.09 27.84 7.03
CA TRP A 451 -6.88 26.50 6.48
C TRP A 451 -7.84 25.53 7.16
N VAL A 452 -8.74 24.96 6.37
CA VAL A 452 -9.72 23.96 6.82
C VAL A 452 -9.29 22.59 6.33
N SER A 453 -9.10 21.67 7.27
CA SER A 453 -8.81 20.28 6.96
C SER A 453 -10.06 19.57 6.46
N SER A 454 -10.00 19.12 5.21
CA SER A 454 -11.08 18.29 4.63
C SER A 454 -11.22 16.96 5.38
N LEU A 455 -10.10 16.37 5.83
CA LEU A 455 -10.06 15.12 6.57
C LEU A 455 -10.69 15.23 7.96
N GLU A 456 -10.49 16.36 8.65
CA GLU A 456 -11.10 16.60 9.97
C GLU A 456 -12.62 16.68 9.84
N VAL A 457 -13.10 17.41 8.84
CA VAL A 457 -14.57 17.51 8.59
C VAL A 457 -15.14 16.15 8.19
N GLU A 458 -14.46 15.37 7.32
CA GLU A 458 -14.85 14.00 6.99
C GLU A 458 -14.95 13.12 8.23
N ASN A 459 -13.97 13.22 9.12
CA ASN A 459 -13.95 12.44 10.36
C ASN A 459 -15.13 12.77 11.28
N LEU A 460 -15.47 14.05 11.42
CA LEU A 460 -16.63 14.47 12.21
C LEU A 460 -17.94 13.97 11.61
N ILE A 461 -18.13 14.13 10.30
CA ILE A 461 -19.35 13.67 9.61
C ILE A 461 -19.48 12.14 9.68
N SER A 462 -18.37 11.40 9.58
CA SER A 462 -18.38 9.93 9.65
C SER A 462 -18.90 9.35 10.97
N ARG A 463 -18.91 10.16 12.04
CA ARG A 463 -19.46 9.77 13.36
C ARG A 463 -20.97 9.87 13.43
N TYR A 464 -21.61 10.52 12.47
CA TYR A 464 -23.07 10.61 12.42
C TYR A 464 -23.68 9.25 12.08
N GLU A 465 -24.60 8.75 12.89
CA GLU A 465 -25.08 7.35 12.85
C GLU A 465 -25.61 6.91 11.49
N GLY A 466 -26.21 7.81 10.72
CA GLY A 466 -26.78 7.52 9.39
C GLY A 466 -25.77 7.55 8.24
N VAL A 467 -24.51 7.93 8.48
CA VAL A 467 -23.50 8.06 7.43
C VAL A 467 -22.76 6.74 7.21
N SER A 468 -22.63 6.34 5.94
CA SER A 468 -21.84 5.19 5.48
C SER A 468 -20.45 5.61 5.01
N GLU A 469 -20.39 6.58 4.07
CA GLU A 469 -19.13 7.17 3.58
C GLU A 469 -19.28 8.68 3.43
N VAL A 470 -18.14 9.38 3.48
CA VAL A 470 -18.08 10.82 3.26
C VAL A 470 -16.79 11.23 2.57
N ALA A 471 -16.87 12.26 1.73
CA ALA A 471 -15.72 12.99 1.20
C ALA A 471 -16.00 14.48 1.28
N VAL A 472 -15.00 15.28 1.67
CA VAL A 472 -15.10 16.74 1.73
C VAL A 472 -14.10 17.34 0.74
N ILE A 473 -14.60 18.30 -0.07
CA ILE A 473 -13.81 19.01 -1.07
C ILE A 473 -13.97 20.52 -0.91
N GLY A 474 -12.93 21.26 -1.28
CA GLY A 474 -13.03 22.71 -1.45
C GLY A 474 -13.63 23.06 -2.78
N ILE A 475 -14.64 23.94 -2.78
CA ILE A 475 -15.22 24.52 -4.00
C ILE A 475 -15.01 26.03 -3.93
N LYS A 476 -14.68 26.63 -5.08
CA LYS A 476 -14.44 28.07 -5.20
C LYS A 476 -15.67 28.87 -4.74
N ASP A 477 -15.40 29.92 -3.95
CA ASP A 477 -16.37 30.87 -3.45
C ASP A 477 -15.83 32.30 -3.64
N GLU A 478 -16.62 33.18 -4.24
CA GLU A 478 -16.20 34.54 -4.57
C GLU A 478 -15.80 35.37 -3.34
N LYS A 479 -16.45 35.12 -2.20
CA LYS A 479 -16.23 35.88 -0.96
C LYS A 479 -15.15 35.28 -0.06
N TRP A 480 -15.08 33.95 -0.02
CA TRP A 480 -14.27 33.24 0.96
C TRP A 480 -13.04 32.52 0.36
N GLY A 481 -12.86 32.63 -0.96
CA GLY A 481 -11.84 31.87 -1.70
C GLY A 481 -12.30 30.46 -2.01
N GLU A 482 -12.47 29.63 -0.98
CA GLU A 482 -13.06 28.31 -1.08
C GLU A 482 -14.04 28.06 0.08
N ARG A 483 -14.96 27.12 -0.13
CA ARG A 483 -15.88 26.63 0.90
C ARG A 483 -15.91 25.10 0.89
N PRO A 484 -15.96 24.47 2.08
CA PRO A 484 -16.10 23.02 2.18
C PRO A 484 -17.49 22.59 1.70
N VAL A 485 -17.51 21.54 0.88
CA VAL A 485 -18.70 20.81 0.43
C VAL A 485 -18.53 19.36 0.82
N ALA A 486 -19.51 18.79 1.52
CA ALA A 486 -19.53 17.40 1.94
C ALA A 486 -20.36 16.57 0.94
N LEU A 487 -19.77 15.47 0.45
CA LEU A 487 -20.42 14.44 -0.34
C LEU A 487 -20.64 13.24 0.58
N VAL A 488 -21.89 12.85 0.81
CA VAL A 488 -22.25 11.87 1.85
C VAL A 488 -23.01 10.71 1.24
N VAL A 489 -22.59 9.49 1.54
CA VAL A 489 -23.33 8.26 1.28
C VAL A 489 -24.02 7.83 2.56
N LEU A 490 -25.33 7.66 2.52
CA LEU A 490 -26.12 7.21 3.67
C LEU A 490 -26.15 5.68 3.77
N LYS A 491 -26.38 5.18 4.97
CA LYS A 491 -26.72 3.78 5.19
C LYS A 491 -28.11 3.49 4.62
N GLU A 492 -28.33 2.27 4.19
CA GLU A 492 -29.60 1.83 3.62
C GLU A 492 -30.75 2.01 4.62
N GLY A 493 -31.87 2.60 4.14
CA GLY A 493 -33.09 2.80 4.94
C GLY A 493 -33.02 3.93 5.95
N VAL A 494 -31.94 4.72 6.00
CA VAL A 494 -31.82 5.86 6.91
C VAL A 494 -32.15 7.18 6.19
N ALA A 495 -32.99 8.00 6.81
CA ALA A 495 -33.31 9.35 6.34
C ALA A 495 -32.52 10.38 7.15
N VAL A 496 -31.65 11.12 6.48
CA VAL A 496 -30.83 12.21 7.07
C VAL A 496 -30.94 13.42 6.14
N THR A 497 -31.09 14.58 6.69
CA THR A 497 -31.14 15.83 5.93
C THR A 497 -29.78 16.52 5.89
N GLU A 498 -29.61 17.42 4.93
CA GLU A 498 -28.41 18.27 4.84
C GLU A 498 -28.21 19.07 6.15
N GLU A 499 -29.32 19.59 6.73
CA GLU A 499 -29.28 20.36 7.96
C GLU A 499 -28.82 19.53 9.16
N ASP A 500 -29.23 18.26 9.25
CA ASP A 500 -28.78 17.37 10.34
C ASP A 500 -27.25 17.23 10.35
N ILE A 501 -26.64 17.03 9.20
CA ILE A 501 -25.17 16.93 9.05
C ILE A 501 -24.51 18.27 9.41
N LYS A 502 -25.05 19.40 8.92
CA LYS A 502 -24.52 20.74 9.23
C LYS A 502 -24.58 21.03 10.72
N GLN A 503 -25.69 20.76 11.38
CA GLN A 503 -25.85 20.96 12.81
C GLN A 503 -24.92 20.05 13.63
N HIS A 504 -24.75 18.80 13.18
CA HIS A 504 -23.77 17.90 13.79
C HIS A 504 -22.36 18.50 13.74
N VAL A 505 -21.88 18.95 12.59
CA VAL A 505 -20.56 19.58 12.45
C VAL A 505 -20.49 20.91 13.23
N LEU A 506 -21.56 21.72 13.20
CA LEU A 506 -21.63 22.99 13.92
C LEU A 506 -21.49 22.81 15.44
N SER A 507 -21.98 21.72 16.00
CA SER A 507 -21.83 21.41 17.43
C SER A 507 -20.35 21.34 17.86
N PHE A 508 -19.48 20.82 17.01
CA PHE A 508 -18.04 20.78 17.24
C PHE A 508 -17.39 22.15 17.09
N SER A 509 -17.88 23.00 16.21
CA SER A 509 -17.43 24.38 16.08
C SER A 509 -17.82 25.20 17.33
N THR A 510 -19.04 25.03 17.83
CA THR A 510 -19.52 25.69 19.03
C THR A 510 -18.71 25.29 20.27
N SER A 511 -18.25 24.04 20.34
CA SER A 511 -17.36 23.56 21.40
C SER A 511 -15.88 23.95 21.24
N GLY A 512 -15.55 24.68 20.19
CA GLY A 512 -14.17 25.16 19.91
C GLY A 512 -13.22 24.07 19.37
N LYS A 513 -13.73 22.93 18.92
CA LYS A 513 -12.92 21.85 18.35
C LYS A 513 -12.49 22.13 16.91
N ILE A 514 -13.33 22.81 16.13
CA ILE A 514 -13.04 23.18 14.74
C ILE A 514 -13.41 24.65 14.49
N SER A 515 -12.83 25.25 13.46
CA SER A 515 -13.20 26.60 12.99
C SER A 515 -14.64 26.59 12.44
N LYS A 516 -15.37 27.69 12.61
CA LYS A 516 -16.68 27.90 11.97
C LYS A 516 -16.64 27.80 10.43
N TYR A 517 -15.48 28.09 9.84
CA TYR A 517 -15.28 27.97 8.39
C TYR A 517 -15.21 26.51 7.91
N ALA A 518 -15.01 25.58 8.83
CA ALA A 518 -14.99 24.12 8.54
C ALA A 518 -16.40 23.51 8.40
N VAL A 519 -17.44 24.22 8.84
CA VAL A 519 -18.82 23.76 8.64
C VAL A 519 -19.15 23.76 7.15
N PRO A 520 -19.56 22.62 6.55
CA PRO A 520 -19.87 22.54 5.14
C PRO A 520 -20.95 23.53 4.73
N GLN A 521 -20.70 24.30 3.68
CA GLN A 521 -21.72 25.18 3.12
C GLN A 521 -22.87 24.36 2.50
N THR A 522 -22.53 23.24 1.87
CA THR A 522 -23.48 22.35 1.21
C THR A 522 -23.14 20.90 1.56
N VAL A 523 -24.17 20.10 1.79
CA VAL A 523 -24.08 18.66 1.91
C VAL A 523 -24.86 18.04 0.76
N LYS A 524 -24.20 17.23 -0.09
CA LYS A 524 -24.84 16.52 -1.20
C LYS A 524 -24.86 15.03 -0.88
N PHE A 525 -26.01 14.41 -0.94
CA PHE A 525 -26.13 12.97 -0.84
C PHE A 525 -25.86 12.34 -2.21
N VAL A 526 -25.01 11.32 -2.22
CA VAL A 526 -24.55 10.61 -3.42
C VAL A 526 -24.63 9.10 -3.20
N ASP A 527 -24.78 8.34 -4.28
CA ASP A 527 -24.86 6.87 -4.20
C ASP A 527 -23.50 6.24 -3.88
N ALA A 528 -22.39 6.85 -4.30
CA ALA A 528 -21.04 6.38 -4.04
C ALA A 528 -20.01 7.51 -4.09
N ILE A 529 -18.91 7.35 -3.35
CA ILE A 529 -17.73 8.23 -3.44
C ILE A 529 -16.76 7.68 -4.47
N ALA A 530 -16.38 8.52 -5.45
CA ALA A 530 -15.42 8.14 -6.49
C ALA A 530 -14.07 7.73 -5.89
N LYS A 531 -13.52 6.62 -6.37
CA LYS A 531 -12.24 6.05 -5.90
C LYS A 531 -11.20 6.03 -7.03
N THR A 532 -9.94 6.06 -6.64
CA THR A 532 -8.81 5.81 -7.54
C THR A 532 -8.69 4.30 -7.84
N SER A 533 -7.83 3.93 -8.79
CA SER A 533 -7.55 2.52 -9.13
C SER A 533 -7.08 1.65 -7.95
N VAL A 534 -6.59 2.27 -6.88
CA VAL A 534 -6.15 1.58 -5.65
C VAL A 534 -7.12 1.74 -4.48
N GLY A 535 -8.35 2.23 -4.73
CA GLY A 535 -9.41 2.30 -3.73
C GLY A 535 -9.39 3.54 -2.81
N LYS A 536 -8.52 4.53 -3.07
CA LYS A 536 -8.50 5.82 -2.34
C LYS A 536 -9.56 6.77 -2.88
N THR A 537 -10.10 7.66 -2.03
CA THR A 537 -11.01 8.73 -2.48
C THR A 537 -10.36 9.60 -3.55
N ASN A 538 -11.05 9.80 -4.67
CA ASN A 538 -10.57 10.61 -5.78
C ASN A 538 -11.11 12.05 -5.69
N LYS A 539 -10.56 12.86 -4.78
CA LYS A 539 -11.00 14.24 -4.55
C LYS A 539 -10.84 15.13 -5.79
N LYS A 540 -9.86 14.85 -6.66
CA LYS A 540 -9.71 15.59 -7.93
C LYS A 540 -10.94 15.42 -8.79
N TRP A 541 -11.34 14.19 -9.06
CA TRP A 541 -12.55 13.88 -9.84
C TRP A 541 -13.79 14.48 -9.20
N LEU A 542 -13.91 14.37 -7.85
CA LEU A 542 -15.04 14.95 -7.14
C LEU A 542 -15.11 16.46 -7.32
N ARG A 543 -13.98 17.19 -7.24
CA ARG A 543 -13.93 18.63 -7.54
C ARG A 543 -14.38 18.93 -8.98
N GLU A 544 -13.92 18.17 -9.96
CA GLU A 544 -14.30 18.35 -11.37
C GLU A 544 -15.79 18.13 -11.63
N GLN A 545 -16.46 17.27 -10.85
CA GLN A 545 -17.88 16.96 -11.03
C GLN A 545 -18.81 17.86 -10.21
N PHE A 546 -18.36 18.41 -9.10
CA PHE A 546 -19.22 19.10 -8.14
C PHE A 546 -18.84 20.57 -7.93
N ALA A 547 -17.80 21.07 -8.61
CA ALA A 547 -17.36 22.47 -8.58
C ALA A 547 -18.30 23.38 -9.38
#